data_718a090600829146ddefb02aedb9d3a7
#
_entry.id   718a090600829146ddefb02aedb9d3a7
#
_cell.length_a   1.000
_cell.length_b   1.000
_cell.length_c   1.000
_cell.angle_alpha   90.00
_cell.angle_beta   90.00
_cell.angle_gamma   90.00
#
_symmetry.space_group_name_H-M   'P 1'
#
loop_
_entity.id
_entity.type
_entity.pdbx_description
1 polymer ?
#
loop_
_entity_poly.entity_id
_entity_poly.type
_entity_poly.pdbx_seq_one_letter_code
_entity_poly.pdbx_strand_id
1 'polypeptide(L)'
;MIATESLSKRFPRVTALDRLSMDIGPGVTGLVGANGAGKSTLIKILLGLSPATEGTAAVLGLDVATSGGQIRERVGYMPEHDCLPPDVSATEFVVHMARMSGLPPTAARERTADTLRHVGLYEERYRPIGGYSTGMKQRVKLAQALVHDPDLVFLDEPTNGLDPVGRDEMLDLIRRVHTDFGISVLVTSHLLGELERTCDHVVVIDGGKLLRSSSTTDFTQTTTTLAVEVTDTDEHPDGTKVFRDALQGRGVATHEGSGLPGAGHTVLLEATGDETYDLVRDLVADLGLGLVRMEQRRHHIAEVFQSEQNEQPEQPEQTDARKEAVRHGG
;
A
#
# COMPACT_ATOMS: atom_id res chain seq x y z
N MET A 1 8.81 -13.72 9.23
CA MET A 1 9.94 -13.09 8.52
C MET A 1 10.34 -11.75 9.15
N ILE A 2 9.38 -10.87 9.41
CA ILE A 2 9.57 -9.64 10.21
C ILE A 2 8.63 -9.74 11.40
N ALA A 3 9.14 -9.61 12.62
CA ALA A 3 8.34 -9.60 13.84
C ALA A 3 8.68 -8.37 14.69
N THR A 4 7.66 -7.73 15.26
CA THR A 4 7.84 -6.65 16.23
C THR A 4 6.95 -6.87 17.45
N GLU A 5 7.46 -6.55 18.64
CA GLU A 5 6.73 -6.64 19.89
C GLU A 5 6.78 -5.30 20.62
N SER A 6 5.63 -4.64 20.74
CA SER A 6 5.46 -3.34 21.41
C SER A 6 6.51 -2.31 20.99
N LEU A 7 6.89 -2.33 19.70
CA LEU A 7 7.95 -1.50 19.15
C LEU A 7 7.56 -0.02 19.20
N SER A 8 8.36 0.80 19.88
CA SER A 8 8.11 2.23 19.98
C SER A 8 9.35 3.03 19.57
N LYS A 9 9.10 4.15 18.89
CA LYS A 9 10.14 5.13 18.54
C LYS A 9 9.65 6.53 18.85
N ARG A 10 10.34 7.17 19.80
CA ARG A 10 10.07 8.55 20.20
C ARG A 10 11.24 9.47 19.80
N PHE A 11 10.91 10.55 19.16
CA PHE A 11 11.80 11.68 18.92
C PHE A 11 11.40 12.82 19.89
N PRO A 12 12.22 13.87 20.09
CA PRO A 12 11.94 14.89 21.10
C PRO A 12 10.57 15.59 20.97
N ARG A 13 9.96 15.57 19.79
CA ARG A 13 8.68 16.26 19.51
C ARG A 13 7.60 15.36 18.95
N VAL A 14 7.92 14.10 18.60
CA VAL A 14 6.99 13.20 17.88
C VAL A 14 7.22 11.76 18.32
N THR A 15 6.13 11.05 18.59
CA THR A 15 6.14 9.58 18.68
C THR A 15 5.89 9.04 17.29
N ALA A 16 6.92 8.50 16.64
CA ALA A 16 6.82 7.99 15.28
C ALA A 16 6.29 6.56 15.21
N LEU A 17 6.50 5.75 16.26
CA LEU A 17 5.91 4.42 16.44
C LEU A 17 5.47 4.31 17.91
N ASP A 18 4.27 3.78 18.13
CA ASP A 18 3.68 3.60 19.46
C ASP A 18 3.20 2.16 19.64
N ARG A 19 4.02 1.36 20.31
CA ARG A 19 3.78 -0.05 20.69
C ARG A 19 3.31 -0.93 19.51
N LEU A 20 3.95 -0.76 18.36
CA LEU A 20 3.65 -1.50 17.15
C LEU A 20 4.03 -2.98 17.32
N SER A 21 3.05 -3.87 17.27
CA SER A 21 3.25 -5.33 17.28
C SER A 21 2.66 -5.93 16.01
N MET A 22 3.49 -6.62 15.22
CA MET A 22 3.08 -7.25 13.98
C MET A 22 3.98 -8.45 13.66
N ASP A 23 3.45 -9.40 12.90
CA ASP A 23 4.18 -10.52 12.31
C ASP A 23 3.91 -10.56 10.80
N ILE A 24 4.96 -10.55 10.01
CA ILE A 24 4.90 -10.59 8.55
C ILE A 24 5.66 -11.83 8.07
N GLY A 25 4.93 -12.70 7.36
CA GLY A 25 5.46 -13.90 6.71
C GLY A 25 6.23 -13.61 5.41
N PRO A 26 6.67 -14.67 4.71
CA PRO A 26 7.21 -14.56 3.34
C PRO A 26 6.13 -14.09 2.35
N GLY A 27 6.56 -13.51 1.22
CA GLY A 27 5.67 -13.01 0.17
C GLY A 27 5.87 -11.54 -0.11
N VAL A 28 4.91 -10.94 -0.80
CA VAL A 28 4.87 -9.50 -1.05
C VAL A 28 3.91 -8.86 -0.06
N THR A 29 4.43 -8.04 0.85
CA THR A 29 3.64 -7.33 1.86
C THR A 29 3.64 -5.83 1.58
N GLY A 30 2.45 -5.23 1.52
CA GLY A 30 2.26 -3.79 1.45
C GLY A 30 2.20 -3.17 2.85
N LEU A 31 3.01 -2.16 3.11
CA LEU A 31 2.95 -1.33 4.32
C LEU A 31 2.34 0.02 3.97
N VAL A 32 1.10 0.24 4.38
CA VAL A 32 0.29 1.39 4.01
C VAL A 32 0.12 2.35 5.17
N GLY A 33 0.05 3.62 4.86
CA GLY A 33 -0.22 4.67 5.82
C GLY A 33 0.02 6.06 5.24
N ALA A 34 -0.58 7.07 5.81
CA ALA A 34 -0.38 8.46 5.41
C ALA A 34 1.10 8.90 5.54
N ASN A 35 1.43 10.03 4.94
CA ASN A 35 2.75 10.64 5.16
C ASN A 35 2.90 11.00 6.65
N GLY A 36 4.01 10.55 7.25
CA GLY A 36 4.22 10.70 8.70
C GLY A 36 3.67 9.57 9.56
N ALA A 37 2.99 8.56 9.00
CA ALA A 37 2.47 7.42 9.76
C ALA A 37 3.54 6.52 10.42
N GLY A 38 4.83 6.72 10.09
CA GLY A 38 5.94 5.98 10.69
C GLY A 38 6.59 4.93 9.77
N LYS A 39 6.14 4.76 8.51
CA LYS A 39 6.64 3.73 7.56
C LYS A 39 8.16 3.72 7.41
N SER A 40 8.76 4.83 7.00
CA SER A 40 10.22 4.93 6.81
C SER A 40 10.98 4.85 8.13
N THR A 41 10.37 5.25 9.26
CA THR A 41 10.95 5.06 10.59
C THR A 41 11.02 3.58 10.96
N LEU A 42 9.97 2.83 10.69
CA LEU A 42 9.92 1.38 10.89
C LEU A 42 11.00 0.70 10.05
N ILE A 43 11.09 0.99 8.74
CA ILE A 43 12.14 0.42 7.86
C ILE A 43 13.54 0.72 8.41
N LYS A 44 13.82 1.96 8.84
CA LYS A 44 15.13 2.31 9.42
C LYS A 44 15.46 1.52 10.68
N ILE A 45 14.46 1.21 11.52
CA ILE A 45 14.66 0.36 12.69
C ILE A 45 14.93 -1.07 12.24
N LEU A 46 14.12 -1.64 11.35
CA LEU A 46 14.26 -3.01 10.84
C LEU A 46 15.62 -3.25 10.16
N LEU A 47 16.20 -2.22 9.54
CA LEU A 47 17.55 -2.24 8.96
C LEU A 47 18.66 -2.05 10.02
N GLY A 48 18.31 -1.82 11.30
CA GLY A 48 19.29 -1.50 12.35
C GLY A 48 19.99 -0.15 12.15
N LEU A 49 19.39 0.78 11.39
CA LEU A 49 19.92 2.13 11.15
C LEU A 49 19.48 3.13 12.21
N SER A 50 18.44 2.82 12.97
CA SER A 50 17.93 3.64 14.06
C SER A 50 17.51 2.71 15.22
N PRO A 51 17.98 2.94 16.45
CA PRO A 51 17.55 2.12 17.58
C PRO A 51 16.08 2.39 17.92
N ALA A 52 15.36 1.36 18.34
CA ALA A 52 14.06 1.51 18.98
C ALA A 52 14.20 2.24 20.32
N THR A 53 13.12 2.90 20.79
CA THR A 53 13.08 3.49 22.14
C THR A 53 12.63 2.44 23.15
N GLU A 54 11.66 1.60 22.76
CA GLU A 54 11.12 0.51 23.57
C GLU A 54 10.68 -0.63 22.64
N GLY A 55 10.50 -1.84 23.20
CA GLY A 55 10.08 -3.02 22.46
C GLY A 55 11.21 -3.67 21.68
N THR A 56 10.88 -4.70 20.91
CA THR A 56 11.83 -5.52 20.14
C THR A 56 11.41 -5.64 18.69
N ALA A 57 12.39 -5.91 17.82
CA ALA A 57 12.16 -6.22 16.41
C ALA A 57 13.14 -7.29 15.95
N ALA A 58 12.65 -8.20 15.11
CA ALA A 58 13.45 -9.23 14.46
C ALA A 58 13.19 -9.25 12.94
N VAL A 59 14.25 -9.48 12.17
CA VAL A 59 14.20 -9.62 10.71
C VAL A 59 14.94 -10.88 10.32
N LEU A 60 14.31 -11.76 9.54
CA LEU A 60 14.86 -13.07 9.15
C LEU A 60 15.30 -13.92 10.37
N GLY A 61 14.59 -13.80 11.50
CA GLY A 61 14.90 -14.46 12.75
C GLY A 61 16.07 -13.85 13.53
N LEU A 62 16.65 -12.74 13.06
CA LEU A 62 17.76 -12.04 13.70
C LEU A 62 17.24 -10.82 14.48
N ASP A 63 17.68 -10.66 15.72
CA ASP A 63 17.36 -9.49 16.54
C ASP A 63 18.01 -8.22 15.97
N VAL A 64 17.20 -7.19 15.74
CA VAL A 64 17.63 -5.95 15.09
C VAL A 64 18.64 -5.16 15.91
N ALA A 65 18.52 -5.20 17.24
CA ALA A 65 19.39 -4.42 18.12
C ALA A 65 20.84 -4.97 18.16
N THR A 66 21.00 -6.29 17.99
CA THR A 66 22.29 -6.97 18.11
C THR A 66 22.88 -7.42 16.78
N SER A 67 22.05 -7.65 15.76
CA SER A 67 22.46 -8.32 14.51
C SER A 67 22.30 -7.44 13.27
N GLY A 68 22.24 -6.11 13.40
CA GLY A 68 21.98 -5.20 12.30
C GLY A 68 22.94 -5.35 11.11
N GLY A 69 24.20 -5.74 11.32
CA GLY A 69 25.17 -6.05 10.25
C GLY A 69 24.71 -7.26 9.41
N GLN A 70 24.44 -8.38 10.07
CA GLN A 70 24.00 -9.62 9.44
C GLN A 70 22.64 -9.46 8.70
N ILE A 71 21.75 -8.63 9.26
CA ILE A 71 20.47 -8.30 8.60
C ILE A 71 20.76 -7.59 7.27
N ARG A 72 21.61 -6.55 7.25
CA ARG A 72 21.91 -5.79 6.03
C ARG A 72 22.67 -6.60 4.96
N GLU A 73 23.35 -7.66 5.31
CA GLU A 73 23.95 -8.60 4.35
C GLU A 73 22.90 -9.40 3.59
N ARG A 74 21.72 -9.62 4.19
CA ARG A 74 20.63 -10.44 3.66
C ARG A 74 19.41 -9.66 3.22
N VAL A 75 19.42 -8.32 3.40
CA VAL A 75 18.30 -7.44 3.10
C VAL A 75 18.72 -6.38 2.10
N GLY A 76 17.94 -6.20 1.04
CA GLY A 76 18.06 -5.08 0.12
C GLY A 76 17.22 -3.88 0.59
N TYR A 77 17.65 -2.67 0.25
CA TYR A 77 16.88 -1.46 0.55
C TYR A 77 16.88 -0.49 -0.62
N MET A 78 15.68 -0.09 -1.02
CA MET A 78 15.42 0.95 -2.00
C MET A 78 14.82 2.16 -1.26
N PRO A 79 15.55 3.27 -1.08
CA PRO A 79 15.06 4.45 -0.38
C PRO A 79 14.10 5.27 -1.25
N GLU A 80 13.18 6.00 -0.61
CA GLU A 80 12.26 6.93 -1.27
C GLU A 80 13.01 8.02 -2.03
N HIS A 81 13.94 8.70 -1.35
CA HIS A 81 14.65 9.85 -1.90
C HIS A 81 15.64 9.47 -3.00
N ASP A 82 15.94 10.44 -3.87
CA ASP A 82 16.97 10.30 -4.90
C ASP A 82 18.35 10.24 -4.22
N CYS A 83 19.05 9.13 -4.45
CA CYS A 83 20.38 8.86 -3.89
C CYS A 83 21.37 8.48 -5.00
N LEU A 84 20.98 8.67 -6.27
CA LEU A 84 21.75 8.20 -7.42
C LEU A 84 22.76 9.28 -7.86
N PRO A 85 24.05 8.92 -8.04
CA PRO A 85 25.03 9.85 -8.58
C PRO A 85 24.75 10.11 -10.07
N PRO A 86 24.63 11.39 -10.51
CA PRO A 86 24.21 11.69 -11.88
C PRO A 86 25.28 11.43 -12.93
N ASP A 87 26.55 11.48 -12.53
CA ASP A 87 27.69 11.48 -13.46
C ASP A 87 28.23 10.08 -13.82
N VAL A 88 27.70 9.04 -13.19
CA VAL A 88 28.11 7.65 -13.44
C VAL A 88 27.00 6.89 -14.17
N SER A 89 27.37 5.81 -14.87
CA SER A 89 26.39 4.91 -15.49
C SER A 89 25.72 3.99 -14.46
N ALA A 90 24.54 3.44 -14.82
CA ALA A 90 23.87 2.45 -13.98
C ALA A 90 24.75 1.23 -13.71
N THR A 91 25.53 0.78 -14.71
CA THR A 91 26.47 -0.33 -14.55
C THR A 91 27.54 -0.02 -13.50
N GLU A 92 28.20 1.15 -13.59
CA GLU A 92 29.23 1.54 -12.63
C GLU A 92 28.68 1.65 -11.21
N PHE A 93 27.52 2.28 -11.06
CA PHE A 93 26.87 2.44 -9.77
C PHE A 93 26.49 1.09 -9.15
N VAL A 94 25.78 0.22 -9.90
CA VAL A 94 25.29 -1.06 -9.36
C VAL A 94 26.46 -2.04 -9.12
N VAL A 95 27.53 -2.04 -9.96
CA VAL A 95 28.76 -2.81 -9.69
C VAL A 95 29.41 -2.32 -8.38
N HIS A 96 29.44 -0.99 -8.16
CA HIS A 96 29.99 -0.45 -6.91
C HIS A 96 29.20 -0.95 -5.71
N MET A 97 27.87 -0.90 -5.78
CA MET A 97 26.99 -1.39 -4.69
C MET A 97 27.16 -2.90 -4.46
N ALA A 98 27.24 -3.70 -5.51
CA ALA A 98 27.51 -5.12 -5.41
C ALA A 98 28.82 -5.43 -4.67
N ARG A 99 29.88 -4.67 -4.99
CA ARG A 99 31.17 -4.79 -4.32
C ARG A 99 31.12 -4.35 -2.83
N MET A 100 30.38 -3.30 -2.54
CA MET A 100 30.16 -2.84 -1.15
C MET A 100 29.41 -3.91 -0.34
N SER A 101 28.55 -4.70 -0.97
CA SER A 101 27.87 -5.85 -0.36
C SER A 101 28.76 -7.13 -0.31
N GLY A 102 30.04 -7.03 -0.65
CA GLY A 102 31.02 -8.12 -0.51
C GLY A 102 31.21 -9.01 -1.74
N LEU A 103 30.57 -8.73 -2.88
CA LEU A 103 30.78 -9.56 -4.07
C LEU A 103 32.17 -9.36 -4.69
N PRO A 104 32.86 -10.45 -5.08
CA PRO A 104 34.10 -10.36 -5.85
C PRO A 104 33.90 -9.59 -7.17
N PRO A 105 34.94 -8.92 -7.72
CA PRO A 105 34.82 -8.04 -8.89
C PRO A 105 34.16 -8.69 -10.11
N THR A 106 34.44 -9.95 -10.39
CA THR A 106 33.84 -10.68 -11.52
C THR A 106 32.37 -10.94 -11.29
N ALA A 107 32.03 -11.53 -10.15
CA ALA A 107 30.63 -11.79 -9.75
C ALA A 107 29.82 -10.51 -9.68
N ALA A 108 30.39 -9.40 -9.18
CA ALA A 108 29.71 -8.11 -9.13
C ALA A 108 29.32 -7.60 -10.53
N ARG A 109 30.17 -7.79 -11.55
CA ARG A 109 29.87 -7.38 -12.93
C ARG A 109 28.79 -8.27 -13.56
N GLU A 110 28.90 -9.59 -13.40
CA GLU A 110 27.94 -10.57 -13.93
C GLU A 110 26.56 -10.34 -13.33
N ARG A 111 26.47 -10.29 -11.98
CA ARG A 111 25.21 -10.01 -11.28
C ARG A 111 24.62 -8.65 -11.66
N THR A 112 25.44 -7.62 -11.81
CA THR A 112 24.97 -6.29 -12.24
C THR A 112 24.34 -6.36 -13.64
N ALA A 113 24.99 -7.04 -14.60
CA ALA A 113 24.47 -7.16 -15.96
C ALA A 113 23.11 -7.88 -15.98
N ASP A 114 22.99 -8.96 -15.20
CA ASP A 114 21.75 -9.72 -15.07
C ASP A 114 20.66 -8.91 -14.36
N THR A 115 20.99 -8.27 -13.25
CA THR A 115 20.02 -7.47 -12.48
C THR A 115 19.50 -6.28 -13.31
N LEU A 116 20.38 -5.56 -14.02
CA LEU A 116 19.97 -4.46 -14.89
C LEU A 116 19.11 -4.93 -16.08
N ARG A 117 19.33 -6.15 -16.57
CA ARG A 117 18.45 -6.77 -17.57
C ARG A 117 17.08 -7.06 -16.98
N HIS A 118 17.00 -7.63 -15.77
CA HIS A 118 15.75 -7.97 -15.10
C HIS A 118 14.89 -6.74 -14.79
N VAL A 119 15.51 -5.63 -14.40
CA VAL A 119 14.78 -4.37 -14.17
C VAL A 119 14.50 -3.59 -15.47
N GLY A 120 14.85 -4.12 -16.65
CA GLY A 120 14.54 -3.52 -17.96
C GLY A 120 15.42 -2.32 -18.33
N LEU A 121 16.69 -2.29 -17.88
CA LEU A 121 17.66 -1.24 -18.19
C LEU A 121 18.85 -1.75 -19.02
N TYR A 122 18.66 -2.83 -19.79
CA TYR A 122 19.76 -3.47 -20.50
C TYR A 122 20.44 -2.55 -21.54
N GLU A 123 19.64 -1.81 -22.31
CA GLU A 123 20.17 -0.95 -23.37
C GLU A 123 20.79 0.35 -22.82
N GLU A 124 20.17 0.91 -21.75
CA GLU A 124 20.56 2.19 -21.18
C GLU A 124 21.70 2.12 -20.17
N ARG A 125 22.05 0.93 -19.71
CA ARG A 125 22.92 0.69 -18.55
C ARG A 125 24.28 1.39 -18.58
N TYR A 126 24.78 1.80 -19.77
CA TYR A 126 26.05 2.50 -19.93
C TYR A 126 25.91 4.03 -20.04
N ARG A 127 24.68 4.55 -20.09
CA ARG A 127 24.43 5.98 -20.11
C ARG A 127 24.52 6.58 -18.70
N PRO A 128 24.96 7.83 -18.54
CA PRO A 128 24.94 8.52 -17.25
C PRO A 128 23.53 8.60 -16.67
N ILE A 129 23.39 8.32 -15.36
CA ILE A 129 22.11 8.30 -14.64
C ILE A 129 21.42 9.67 -14.63
N GLY A 130 22.18 10.77 -14.70
CA GLY A 130 21.61 12.12 -14.76
C GLY A 130 20.65 12.34 -15.93
N GLY A 131 20.81 11.61 -17.04
CA GLY A 131 19.92 11.65 -18.20
C GLY A 131 18.74 10.66 -18.15
N TYR A 132 18.51 9.98 -17.04
CA TYR A 132 17.44 8.99 -16.90
C TYR A 132 16.11 9.66 -16.55
N SER A 133 15.00 9.06 -17.05
CA SER A 133 13.65 9.39 -16.56
C SER A 133 13.47 8.96 -15.10
N THR A 134 12.43 9.46 -14.44
CA THR A 134 12.10 9.03 -13.07
C THR A 134 11.94 7.51 -12.98
N GLY A 135 11.22 6.90 -13.92
CA GLY A 135 11.04 5.45 -13.96
C GLY A 135 12.35 4.68 -14.11
N MET A 136 13.25 5.14 -14.98
CA MET A 136 14.58 4.54 -15.12
C MET A 136 15.40 4.67 -13.82
N LYS A 137 15.33 5.80 -13.14
CA LYS A 137 16.00 6.01 -11.83
C LYS A 137 15.45 5.07 -10.77
N GLN A 138 14.12 4.89 -10.69
CA GLN A 138 13.51 3.93 -9.76
C GLN A 138 13.97 2.50 -10.05
N ARG A 139 14.08 2.12 -11.33
CA ARG A 139 14.62 0.80 -11.74
C ARG A 139 16.10 0.61 -11.36
N VAL A 140 16.93 1.66 -11.41
CA VAL A 140 18.33 1.61 -10.91
C VAL A 140 18.34 1.41 -9.39
N LYS A 141 17.50 2.13 -8.65
CA LYS A 141 17.37 1.98 -7.18
C LYS A 141 16.93 0.57 -6.81
N LEU A 142 15.99 -0.01 -7.57
CA LEU A 142 15.59 -1.40 -7.37
C LEU A 142 16.75 -2.36 -7.68
N ALA A 143 17.48 -2.16 -8.79
CA ALA A 143 18.63 -2.98 -9.14
C ALA A 143 19.70 -2.99 -8.04
N GLN A 144 20.03 -1.83 -7.46
CA GLN A 144 20.97 -1.76 -6.34
C GLN A 144 20.50 -2.56 -5.11
N ALA A 145 19.19 -2.58 -4.85
CA ALA A 145 18.64 -3.33 -3.72
C ALA A 145 18.67 -4.86 -3.94
N LEU A 146 18.69 -5.31 -5.21
CA LEU A 146 18.62 -6.74 -5.58
C LEU A 146 19.98 -7.37 -5.90
N VAL A 147 20.99 -6.56 -6.24
CA VAL A 147 22.22 -7.05 -6.87
C VAL A 147 23.01 -8.07 -6.02
N HIS A 148 22.90 -8.02 -4.71
CA HIS A 148 23.59 -8.91 -3.78
C HIS A 148 22.81 -10.17 -3.39
N ASP A 149 21.67 -10.42 -4.07
CA ASP A 149 20.82 -11.60 -3.87
C ASP A 149 20.21 -11.70 -2.45
N PRO A 150 19.45 -10.71 -2.02
CA PRO A 150 18.91 -10.69 -0.67
C PRO A 150 17.75 -11.68 -0.49
N ASP A 151 17.48 -12.11 0.76
CA ASP A 151 16.31 -12.90 1.11
C ASP A 151 15.03 -12.04 1.22
N LEU A 152 15.20 -10.76 1.51
CA LEU A 152 14.12 -9.77 1.72
C LEU A 152 14.54 -8.42 1.17
N VAL A 153 13.60 -7.68 0.56
CA VAL A 153 13.84 -6.30 0.14
C VAL A 153 12.81 -5.36 0.72
N PHE A 154 13.28 -4.20 1.19
CA PHE A 154 12.46 -3.07 1.61
C PHE A 154 12.44 -2.04 0.48
N LEU A 155 11.24 -1.69 0.00
CA LEU A 155 11.01 -0.71 -1.06
C LEU A 155 10.21 0.46 -0.48
N ASP A 156 10.87 1.60 -0.30
CA ASP A 156 10.23 2.78 0.29
C ASP A 156 9.69 3.68 -0.82
N GLU A 157 8.35 3.69 -1.00
CA GLU A 157 7.59 4.44 -2.02
C GLU A 157 8.15 4.27 -3.45
N PRO A 158 8.27 3.03 -3.98
CA PRO A 158 8.95 2.76 -5.27
C PRO A 158 8.21 3.34 -6.47
N THR A 159 6.93 3.63 -6.37
CA THR A 159 6.07 4.19 -7.42
C THR A 159 5.99 5.71 -7.39
N ASN A 160 6.64 6.35 -6.40
CA ASN A 160 6.59 7.80 -6.24
C ASN A 160 7.18 8.53 -7.46
N GLY A 161 6.44 9.51 -7.98
CA GLY A 161 6.83 10.32 -9.13
C GLY A 161 6.69 9.63 -10.50
N LEU A 162 6.09 8.44 -10.56
CA LEU A 162 5.79 7.75 -11.81
C LEU A 162 4.41 8.15 -12.36
N ASP A 163 4.29 8.16 -13.68
CA ASP A 163 3.01 8.20 -14.36
C ASP A 163 2.24 6.88 -14.17
N PRO A 164 0.95 6.81 -14.49
CA PRO A 164 0.14 5.60 -14.27
C PRO A 164 0.73 4.34 -14.91
N VAL A 165 1.24 4.45 -16.15
CA VAL A 165 1.82 3.31 -16.87
C VAL A 165 3.13 2.85 -16.20
N GLY A 166 4.03 3.78 -15.90
CA GLY A 166 5.30 3.46 -15.22
C GLY A 166 5.07 2.89 -13.82
N ARG A 167 3.99 3.28 -13.16
CA ARG A 167 3.57 2.76 -11.86
C ARG A 167 3.15 1.30 -11.96
N ASP A 168 2.26 0.96 -12.91
CA ASP A 168 1.83 -0.43 -13.16
C ASP A 168 3.03 -1.31 -13.52
N GLU A 169 3.92 -0.84 -14.40
CA GLU A 169 5.14 -1.56 -14.75
C GLU A 169 6.08 -1.81 -13.55
N MET A 170 6.19 -0.86 -12.63
CA MET A 170 7.00 -1.02 -11.42
C MET A 170 6.36 -2.03 -10.46
N LEU A 171 5.05 -2.02 -10.29
CA LEU A 171 4.32 -2.98 -9.47
C LEU A 171 4.42 -4.41 -10.03
N ASP A 172 4.33 -4.58 -11.34
CA ASP A 172 4.55 -5.87 -12.02
C ASP A 172 6.00 -6.35 -11.83
N LEU A 173 6.97 -5.44 -11.88
CA LEU A 173 8.36 -5.76 -11.63
C LEU A 173 8.58 -6.21 -10.18
N ILE A 174 7.99 -5.54 -9.20
CA ILE A 174 8.01 -5.91 -7.79
C ILE A 174 7.41 -7.31 -7.58
N ARG A 175 6.28 -7.62 -8.23
CA ARG A 175 5.67 -8.95 -8.15
C ARG A 175 6.61 -10.02 -8.71
N ARG A 176 7.27 -9.76 -9.84
CA ARG A 176 8.25 -10.68 -10.44
C ARG A 176 9.46 -10.91 -9.55
N VAL A 177 9.92 -9.93 -8.78
CA VAL A 177 11.01 -10.12 -7.80
C VAL A 177 10.68 -11.25 -6.83
N HIS A 178 9.42 -11.37 -6.41
CA HIS A 178 9.01 -12.48 -5.57
C HIS A 178 8.79 -13.78 -6.36
N THR A 179 8.01 -13.72 -7.46
CA THR A 179 7.60 -14.93 -8.18
C THR A 179 8.76 -15.64 -8.89
N ASP A 180 9.71 -14.88 -9.45
CA ASP A 180 10.77 -15.43 -10.28
C ASP A 180 12.05 -15.73 -9.48
N PHE A 181 12.29 -15.00 -8.38
CA PHE A 181 13.51 -15.11 -7.57
C PHE A 181 13.27 -15.59 -6.14
N GLY A 182 12.02 -15.71 -5.69
CA GLY A 182 11.71 -16.12 -4.33
C GLY A 182 12.05 -15.08 -3.25
N ILE A 183 12.44 -13.85 -3.65
CA ILE A 183 12.79 -12.78 -2.72
C ILE A 183 11.50 -12.23 -2.11
N SER A 184 11.44 -12.13 -0.80
CA SER A 184 10.29 -11.50 -0.13
C SER A 184 10.40 -9.98 -0.21
N VAL A 185 9.25 -9.30 -0.24
CA VAL A 185 9.18 -7.85 -0.44
C VAL A 185 8.33 -7.20 0.64
N LEU A 186 8.84 -6.15 1.27
CA LEU A 186 8.05 -5.17 2.00
C LEU A 186 8.05 -3.87 1.22
N VAL A 187 6.90 -3.51 0.64
CA VAL A 187 6.74 -2.29 -0.15
C VAL A 187 5.89 -1.28 0.61
N THR A 188 6.37 -0.03 0.75
CA THR A 188 5.54 1.04 1.29
C THR A 188 4.82 1.78 0.17
N SER A 189 3.59 2.18 0.45
CA SER A 189 2.82 3.10 -0.39
C SER A 189 1.84 3.90 0.48
N HIS A 190 1.48 5.07 0.03
CA HIS A 190 0.36 5.84 0.56
C HIS A 190 -0.91 5.62 -0.27
N LEU A 191 -0.83 4.87 -1.38
CA LEU A 191 -1.93 4.54 -2.29
C LEU A 191 -2.33 3.06 -2.15
N LEU A 192 -3.42 2.84 -1.47
CA LEU A 192 -3.90 1.51 -1.12
C LEU A 192 -4.25 0.64 -2.35
N GLY A 193 -4.93 1.23 -3.34
CA GLY A 193 -5.36 0.53 -4.55
C GLY A 193 -4.22 -0.03 -5.41
N GLU A 194 -2.99 0.52 -5.27
CA GLU A 194 -1.82 -0.02 -5.95
C GLU A 194 -1.39 -1.38 -5.39
N LEU A 195 -1.55 -1.56 -4.09
CA LEU A 195 -1.05 -2.74 -3.38
C LEU A 195 -2.01 -3.93 -3.44
N GLU A 196 -3.30 -3.70 -3.68
CA GLU A 196 -4.31 -4.77 -3.78
C GLU A 196 -3.95 -5.82 -4.85
N ARG A 197 -3.39 -5.39 -5.97
CA ARG A 197 -3.05 -6.25 -7.12
C ARG A 197 -1.69 -6.93 -6.99
N THR A 198 -0.81 -6.34 -6.17
CA THR A 198 0.61 -6.73 -6.13
C THR A 198 0.96 -7.51 -4.87
N CYS A 199 0.30 -7.22 -3.74
CA CYS A 199 0.63 -7.78 -2.45
C CYS A 199 -0.20 -9.03 -2.10
N ASP A 200 0.39 -9.93 -1.33
CA ASP A 200 -0.29 -11.08 -0.73
C ASP A 200 -0.86 -10.70 0.65
N HIS A 201 -0.24 -9.73 1.31
CA HIS A 201 -0.58 -9.25 2.64
C HIS A 201 -0.48 -7.73 2.71
N VAL A 202 -1.33 -7.10 3.51
CA VAL A 202 -1.31 -5.65 3.74
C VAL A 202 -1.29 -5.36 5.23
N VAL A 203 -0.37 -4.49 5.61
CA VAL A 203 -0.24 -3.93 6.96
C VAL A 203 -0.53 -2.44 6.87
N VAL A 204 -1.47 -2.01 7.68
CA VAL A 204 -1.91 -0.64 7.73
C VAL A 204 -1.47 0.01 9.02
N ILE A 205 -0.77 1.15 8.92
CA ILE A 205 -0.33 1.93 10.08
C ILE A 205 -0.82 3.37 9.99
N ASP A 206 -1.24 3.92 11.12
CA ASP A 206 -1.55 5.33 11.25
C ASP A 206 -1.09 5.86 12.61
N GLY A 207 -0.54 7.09 12.64
CA GLY A 207 -0.01 7.70 13.85
C GLY A 207 0.99 6.81 14.63
N GLY A 208 1.73 5.94 13.93
CA GLY A 208 2.70 5.01 14.51
C GLY A 208 2.08 3.74 15.12
N LYS A 209 0.79 3.50 14.97
CA LYS A 209 0.08 2.33 15.48
C LYS A 209 -0.34 1.40 14.35
N LEU A 210 -0.41 0.10 14.66
CA LEU A 210 -1.02 -0.87 13.77
C LEU A 210 -2.54 -0.69 13.81
N LEU A 211 -3.15 -0.39 12.66
CA LEU A 211 -4.60 -0.40 12.52
C LEU A 211 -5.09 -1.80 12.11
N ARG A 212 -4.47 -2.37 11.08
CA ARG A 212 -4.87 -3.66 10.55
C ARG A 212 -3.70 -4.41 9.93
N SER A 213 -3.74 -5.74 9.99
CA SER A 213 -2.80 -6.63 9.31
C SER A 213 -3.60 -7.85 8.82
N SER A 214 -3.73 -8.03 7.51
CA SER A 214 -4.48 -9.16 6.95
C SER A 214 -4.05 -9.48 5.52
N SER A 215 -4.44 -10.67 5.02
CA SER A 215 -4.20 -11.03 3.63
C SER A 215 -5.01 -10.12 2.69
N THR A 216 -4.53 -9.94 1.46
CA THR A 216 -5.28 -9.18 0.44
C THR A 216 -6.61 -9.84 0.11
N THR A 217 -6.69 -11.18 0.20
CA THR A 217 -7.93 -11.92 0.03
C THR A 217 -8.97 -11.58 1.10
N ASP A 218 -8.55 -11.38 2.36
CA ASP A 218 -9.44 -10.98 3.45
C ASP A 218 -9.88 -9.53 3.33
N PHE A 219 -9.04 -8.67 2.75
CA PHE A 219 -9.42 -7.29 2.45
C PHE A 219 -10.39 -7.19 1.27
N THR A 220 -10.21 -8.04 0.27
CA THR A 220 -11.03 -8.05 -0.96
C THR A 220 -12.20 -9.03 -0.87
N GLN A 221 -12.51 -9.56 0.33
CA GLN A 221 -13.69 -10.39 0.50
C GLN A 221 -14.89 -9.64 -0.07
N THR A 222 -15.58 -10.32 -0.99
CA THR A 222 -16.80 -9.85 -1.60
C THR A 222 -17.74 -9.46 -0.46
N THR A 223 -18.13 -8.19 -0.39
CA THR A 223 -19.14 -7.79 0.58
C THR A 223 -20.43 -8.51 0.27
N THR A 224 -21.27 -8.65 1.28
CA THR A 224 -22.66 -9.03 1.05
C THR A 224 -23.43 -7.93 0.31
N THR A 225 -22.80 -6.81 -0.03
CA THR A 225 -23.44 -5.68 -0.69
C THR A 225 -23.49 -5.90 -2.21
N LEU A 226 -24.70 -5.86 -2.77
CA LEU A 226 -24.98 -5.91 -4.19
C LEU A 226 -25.19 -4.48 -4.70
N ALA A 227 -24.46 -4.11 -5.75
CA ALA A 227 -24.65 -2.85 -6.47
C ALA A 227 -25.51 -3.12 -7.71
N VAL A 228 -26.65 -2.43 -7.79
CA VAL A 228 -27.61 -2.56 -8.88
C VAL A 228 -27.81 -1.22 -9.55
N GLU A 229 -27.65 -1.18 -10.86
CA GLU A 229 -27.88 -0.02 -11.71
C GLU A 229 -29.02 -0.34 -12.67
N VAL A 230 -30.02 0.55 -12.69
CA VAL A 230 -31.22 0.42 -13.54
C VAL A 230 -31.36 1.62 -14.47
N THR A 231 -32.04 1.43 -15.62
CA THR A 231 -32.32 2.52 -16.55
C THR A 231 -33.56 3.29 -16.14
N ASP A 232 -33.58 4.58 -16.47
CA ASP A 232 -34.81 5.36 -16.56
C ASP A 232 -35.63 4.92 -17.77
N THR A 233 -36.95 5.00 -17.67
CA THR A 233 -37.88 4.70 -18.75
C THR A 233 -38.88 5.83 -18.91
N ASP A 234 -39.61 5.88 -20.03
CA ASP A 234 -40.65 6.89 -20.28
C ASP A 234 -41.77 6.85 -19.20
N GLU A 235 -42.04 5.68 -18.62
CA GLU A 235 -43.00 5.47 -17.54
C GLU A 235 -42.41 5.82 -16.16
N HIS A 236 -41.11 5.67 -16.01
CA HIS A 236 -40.36 5.93 -14.77
C HIS A 236 -39.12 6.78 -15.05
N PRO A 237 -39.27 8.13 -15.11
CA PRO A 237 -38.16 9.06 -15.38
C PRO A 237 -37.06 9.09 -14.29
N ASP A 238 -37.33 8.49 -13.13
CA ASP A 238 -36.37 8.26 -12.04
C ASP A 238 -36.47 6.78 -11.65
N GLY A 239 -35.97 5.91 -12.52
CA GLY A 239 -36.04 4.47 -12.37
C GLY A 239 -35.32 3.99 -11.11
N THR A 240 -34.22 4.67 -10.74
CA THR A 240 -33.43 4.37 -9.52
C THR A 240 -34.24 4.58 -8.25
N LYS A 241 -35.00 5.66 -8.17
CA LYS A 241 -35.86 5.96 -7.03
C LYS A 241 -37.01 4.96 -6.93
N VAL A 242 -37.69 4.70 -8.04
CA VAL A 242 -38.80 3.73 -8.12
C VAL A 242 -38.32 2.33 -7.68
N PHE A 243 -37.17 1.90 -8.15
CA PHE A 243 -36.57 0.63 -7.77
C PHE A 243 -36.22 0.56 -6.28
N ARG A 244 -35.64 1.62 -5.73
CA ARG A 244 -35.31 1.74 -4.30
C ARG A 244 -36.57 1.67 -3.43
N ASP A 245 -37.58 2.46 -3.74
CA ASP A 245 -38.84 2.49 -2.98
C ASP A 245 -39.51 1.10 -3.00
N ALA A 246 -39.46 0.41 -4.12
CA ALA A 246 -40.00 -0.95 -4.25
C ALA A 246 -39.21 -2.00 -3.42
N LEU A 247 -37.88 -1.89 -3.36
CA LEU A 247 -37.05 -2.74 -2.49
C LEU A 247 -37.36 -2.48 -1.01
N GLN A 248 -37.47 -1.22 -0.59
CA GLN A 248 -37.83 -0.83 0.78
C GLN A 248 -39.22 -1.34 1.16
N GLY A 249 -40.17 -1.26 0.22
CA GLY A 249 -41.53 -1.83 0.39
C GLY A 249 -41.56 -3.34 0.62
N ARG A 250 -40.50 -4.07 0.20
CA ARG A 250 -40.30 -5.52 0.46
C ARG A 250 -39.40 -5.78 1.67
N GLY A 251 -39.02 -4.76 2.43
CA GLY A 251 -38.23 -4.88 3.66
C GLY A 251 -36.71 -5.02 3.42
N VAL A 252 -36.24 -4.72 2.22
CA VAL A 252 -34.80 -4.74 1.89
C VAL A 252 -34.19 -3.38 2.23
N ALA A 253 -33.16 -3.38 3.10
CA ALA A 253 -32.40 -2.19 3.40
C ALA A 253 -31.57 -1.77 2.19
N THR A 254 -31.66 -0.49 1.82
CA THR A 254 -30.95 0.08 0.67
C THR A 254 -30.17 1.31 1.07
N HIS A 255 -28.99 1.51 0.45
CA HIS A 255 -28.15 2.69 0.61
C HIS A 255 -27.87 3.34 -0.74
N GLU A 256 -27.61 4.65 -0.76
CA GLU A 256 -27.16 5.33 -1.98
C GLU A 256 -25.67 5.08 -2.21
N GLY A 257 -25.31 4.72 -3.44
CA GLY A 257 -23.92 4.59 -3.84
C GLY A 257 -23.27 5.96 -3.99
N SER A 258 -22.63 6.49 -2.93
CA SER A 258 -21.84 7.71 -3.00
C SER A 258 -20.39 7.36 -3.37
N GLY A 259 -19.81 8.07 -4.36
CA GLY A 259 -18.36 8.08 -4.61
C GLY A 259 -17.86 7.40 -5.90
N LEU A 260 -18.71 6.94 -6.79
CA LEU A 260 -18.29 6.42 -8.11
C LEU A 260 -18.64 7.42 -9.24
N PRO A 261 -17.81 7.51 -10.32
CA PRO A 261 -18.21 8.22 -11.52
C PRO A 261 -19.46 7.54 -12.10
N GLY A 262 -20.60 8.25 -12.15
CA GLY A 262 -21.90 7.70 -12.53
C GLY A 262 -22.82 7.30 -11.38
N ALA A 263 -22.45 7.53 -10.12
CA ALA A 263 -23.12 7.06 -8.91
C ALA A 263 -24.57 7.55 -8.68
N GLY A 264 -25.11 8.43 -9.52
CA GLY A 264 -26.50 8.90 -9.39
C GLY A 264 -27.57 7.84 -9.65
N HIS A 265 -27.21 6.69 -10.20
CA HIS A 265 -28.15 5.64 -10.65
C HIS A 265 -27.90 4.26 -10.02
N THR A 266 -27.07 4.17 -8.97
CA THR A 266 -26.72 2.88 -8.35
C THR A 266 -27.37 2.74 -6.97
N VAL A 267 -28.11 1.64 -6.78
CA VAL A 267 -28.71 1.24 -5.50
C VAL A 267 -27.84 0.14 -4.88
N LEU A 268 -27.45 0.33 -3.61
CA LEU A 268 -26.74 -0.66 -2.82
C LEU A 268 -27.72 -1.37 -1.90
N LEU A 269 -27.66 -2.71 -1.85
CA LEU A 269 -28.47 -3.54 -0.96
C LEU A 269 -27.65 -4.73 -0.43
N GLU A 270 -28.04 -5.29 0.72
CA GLU A 270 -27.38 -6.48 1.26
C GLU A 270 -27.89 -7.74 0.56
N ALA A 271 -26.96 -8.52 0.01
CA ALA A 271 -27.26 -9.83 -0.58
C ALA A 271 -27.16 -10.91 0.50
N THR A 272 -28.27 -11.53 0.86
CA THR A 272 -28.35 -12.62 1.86
C THR A 272 -28.28 -14.01 1.24
N GLY A 273 -28.13 -14.11 -0.08
CA GLY A 273 -28.05 -15.37 -0.84
C GLY A 273 -28.58 -15.20 -2.26
N ASP A 274 -28.74 -16.33 -2.97
CA ASP A 274 -29.23 -16.36 -4.35
C ASP A 274 -30.66 -15.77 -4.48
N GLU A 275 -31.45 -15.84 -3.43
CA GLU A 275 -32.80 -15.26 -3.35
C GLU A 275 -32.81 -13.73 -3.58
N THR A 276 -31.73 -13.04 -3.18
CA THR A 276 -31.61 -11.59 -3.39
C THR A 276 -31.44 -11.25 -4.87
N TYR A 277 -30.69 -12.06 -5.60
CA TYR A 277 -30.50 -11.87 -7.04
C TYR A 277 -31.80 -12.10 -7.82
N ASP A 278 -32.57 -13.14 -7.44
CA ASP A 278 -33.86 -13.42 -8.02
C ASP A 278 -34.86 -12.29 -7.72
N LEU A 279 -34.89 -11.81 -6.47
CA LEU A 279 -35.74 -10.67 -6.08
C LEU A 279 -35.44 -9.40 -6.90
N VAL A 280 -34.17 -9.06 -7.08
CA VAL A 280 -33.75 -7.88 -7.88
C VAL A 280 -34.22 -8.04 -9.33
N ARG A 281 -33.98 -9.20 -9.93
CA ARG A 281 -34.32 -9.49 -11.32
C ARG A 281 -35.83 -9.42 -11.55
N ASP A 282 -36.59 -10.05 -10.66
CA ASP A 282 -38.06 -10.07 -10.75
C ASP A 282 -38.64 -8.65 -10.56
N LEU A 283 -38.08 -7.89 -9.61
CA LEU A 283 -38.52 -6.52 -9.34
C LEU A 283 -38.25 -5.58 -10.53
N VAL A 284 -37.08 -5.68 -11.15
CA VAL A 284 -36.73 -4.91 -12.35
C VAL A 284 -37.68 -5.24 -13.50
N ALA A 285 -38.01 -6.52 -13.67
CA ALA A 285 -38.97 -6.97 -14.67
C ALA A 285 -40.40 -6.48 -14.39
N ASP A 286 -40.89 -6.57 -13.15
CA ASP A 286 -42.21 -6.13 -12.72
C ASP A 286 -42.43 -4.61 -12.91
N LEU A 287 -41.34 -3.81 -12.72
CA LEU A 287 -41.34 -2.37 -12.86
C LEU A 287 -41.09 -1.91 -14.33
N GLY A 288 -40.83 -2.84 -15.25
CA GLY A 288 -40.50 -2.51 -16.64
C GLY A 288 -39.20 -1.71 -16.80
N LEU A 289 -38.28 -1.77 -15.82
CA LEU A 289 -36.99 -1.12 -15.89
C LEU A 289 -35.96 -1.99 -16.61
N GLY A 290 -34.91 -1.36 -17.18
CA GLY A 290 -33.77 -2.10 -17.72
C GLY A 290 -32.70 -2.30 -16.65
N LEU A 291 -32.21 -3.52 -16.53
CA LEU A 291 -31.04 -3.82 -15.66
C LEU A 291 -29.75 -3.53 -16.43
N VAL A 292 -29.01 -2.50 -16.03
CA VAL A 292 -27.74 -2.12 -16.64
C VAL A 292 -26.59 -2.95 -16.06
N ARG A 293 -26.56 -3.05 -14.72
CA ARG A 293 -25.47 -3.70 -14.00
C ARG A 293 -26.00 -4.30 -12.70
N MET A 294 -25.55 -5.48 -12.39
CA MET A 294 -25.77 -6.14 -11.11
C MET A 294 -24.50 -6.87 -10.73
N GLU A 295 -23.79 -6.35 -9.73
CA GLU A 295 -22.53 -6.95 -9.31
C GLU A 295 -22.39 -6.92 -7.78
N GLN A 296 -21.74 -7.92 -7.26
CA GLN A 296 -21.35 -7.92 -5.86
C GLN A 296 -20.22 -6.90 -5.64
N ARG A 297 -20.45 -5.93 -4.77
CA ARG A 297 -19.45 -4.91 -4.46
C ARG A 297 -18.28 -5.57 -3.74
N ARG A 298 -17.09 -5.29 -4.20
CA ARG A 298 -15.86 -5.59 -3.47
C ARG A 298 -15.50 -4.35 -2.67
N HIS A 299 -15.28 -4.52 -1.38
CA HIS A 299 -14.65 -3.42 -0.62
C HIS A 299 -13.28 -3.16 -1.22
N HIS A 300 -13.05 -1.96 -1.71
CA HIS A 300 -11.70 -1.49 -1.88
C HIS A 300 -11.11 -1.24 -0.49
N ILE A 301 -9.87 -1.67 -0.28
CA ILE A 301 -9.15 -1.46 0.98
C ILE A 301 -9.24 0.02 1.43
N ALA A 302 -9.37 0.98 0.49
CA ALA A 302 -9.55 2.41 0.75
C ALA A 302 -10.86 2.76 1.48
N GLU A 303 -11.95 2.02 1.28
CA GLU A 303 -13.25 2.28 1.91
C GLU A 303 -13.28 1.81 3.38
N VAL A 304 -12.60 0.71 3.66
CA VAL A 304 -12.43 0.20 5.03
C VAL A 304 -11.68 1.23 5.89
N PHE A 305 -10.74 1.97 5.27
CA PHE A 305 -10.00 3.04 5.93
C PHE A 305 -10.85 4.24 6.32
N GLN A 306 -11.76 4.65 5.43
CA GLN A 306 -12.63 5.80 5.70
C GLN A 306 -13.68 5.49 6.76
N SER A 307 -14.17 4.26 6.81
CA SER A 307 -15.14 3.84 7.85
C SER A 307 -14.50 3.75 9.24
N GLU A 308 -13.28 3.23 9.35
CA GLU A 308 -12.55 3.13 10.62
C GLU A 308 -12.09 4.50 11.16
N GLN A 309 -11.82 5.48 10.29
CA GLN A 309 -11.52 6.86 10.71
C GLN A 309 -12.77 7.60 11.21
N ASN A 310 -13.95 7.29 10.66
CA ASN A 310 -15.21 7.91 11.09
C ASN A 310 -15.78 7.29 12.39
N GLU A 311 -15.35 6.09 12.77
CA GLU A 311 -15.75 5.44 14.03
C GLU A 311 -14.89 5.82 15.25
N GLN A 312 -13.78 6.54 15.06
CA GLN A 312 -13.02 7.08 16.19
C GLN A 312 -13.77 8.31 16.75
N PRO A 313 -14.19 8.31 18.04
CA PRO A 313 -14.86 9.47 18.63
C PRO A 313 -13.92 10.67 18.58
N GLU A 314 -14.42 11.80 18.09
CA GLU A 314 -13.75 13.10 18.10
C GLU A 314 -13.15 13.36 19.48
N GLN A 315 -11.84 13.47 19.57
CA GLN A 315 -11.20 13.96 20.78
C GLN A 315 -11.63 15.41 20.97
N PRO A 316 -12.15 15.81 22.15
CA PRO A 316 -12.59 17.18 22.35
C PRO A 316 -11.40 18.13 22.13
N GLU A 317 -11.62 19.10 21.24
CA GLU A 317 -10.69 20.22 21.02
C GLU A 317 -10.29 20.81 22.37
N GLN A 318 -9.00 20.74 22.67
CA GLN A 318 -8.44 21.52 23.78
C GLN A 318 -8.55 22.99 23.41
N THR A 319 -9.59 23.60 23.87
CA THR A 319 -9.85 25.03 23.80
C THR A 319 -8.65 25.80 24.38
N ASP A 320 -8.07 26.62 23.54
CA ASP A 320 -6.89 27.44 23.76
C ASP A 320 -7.15 28.50 24.87
N ALA A 321 -6.92 28.11 26.13
CA ALA A 321 -7.02 28.99 27.31
C ALA A 321 -5.83 29.97 27.43
N ARG A 322 -5.26 30.41 26.31
CA ARG A 322 -4.10 31.35 26.29
C ARG A 322 -4.40 32.74 25.73
N LYS A 323 -5.64 33.13 25.53
CA LYS A 323 -5.97 34.47 25.01
C LYS A 323 -6.57 35.47 26.03
N GLU A 324 -6.68 35.13 27.31
CA GLU A 324 -7.25 36.07 28.32
C GLU A 324 -6.27 36.67 29.35
N ALA A 325 -4.97 36.45 29.23
CA ALA A 325 -4.00 36.99 30.22
C ALA A 325 -3.20 38.24 29.78
N VAL A 326 -3.63 38.95 28.74
CA VAL A 326 -2.98 40.20 28.30
C VAL A 326 -3.98 41.35 28.15
N ARG A 327 -4.91 41.50 29.09
CA ARG A 327 -5.68 42.74 29.24
C ARG A 327 -6.02 42.94 30.72
N HIS A 328 -5.02 43.25 31.54
CA HIS A 328 -5.14 44.06 32.79
C HIS A 328 -3.78 44.12 33.47
N GLY A 329 -3.11 45.21 33.31
CA GLY A 329 -1.85 45.56 33.99
C GLY A 329 -1.22 46.77 33.37
N GLY A 330 -1.71 47.92 33.79
CA GLY A 330 -1.33 49.28 33.75
C GLY A 330 -0.01 49.77 33.23
#